data_ec928ecdef350378fe0a819ce0bf533a
#
_entry.id   ec928ecdef350378fe0a819ce0bf533a
#
_cell.length_a   1.000
_cell.length_b   1.000
_cell.length_c   1.000
_cell.angle_alpha   90.00
_cell.angle_beta   90.00
_cell.angle_gamma   90.00
#
_symmetry.space_group_name_H-M   'P 1'
#
loop_
_entity.id
_entity.type
_entity.pdbx_description
1 polymer ?
#
loop_
_entity_poly.entity_id
_entity_poly.type
_entity_poly.pdbx_seq_one_letter_code
_entity_poly.pdbx_strand_id
1 'polypeptide(L)'
;MSFGTEILVKVGVVLAFALNGAVIFTLMDVKASAWMQRRPGPLHVGLRGLIFPLAEVIKFIQKEDIIPTKVDKTIFKLAPAFVLFSVFGLFVVVPISPTLVVVDLNLGVFYLLAISTLSTLGVLIAGWSSANKYSLMGGLRAAGQLIAYELPLILAVVGVVIQAETMSMVGIVEKQIEWGLPFAIAGQGIAFVIFMIAATAEMMRIPFDMPIGESELVMGFMTEYSGIRFLIFYIAEYINMFVMCAIASTLFLGGYHIPLLPVEWVNFYGPVSVLTKTLLLGFILVLVRWSFPRFREDQLQNIAWKILIPLSLLNILITSVMKVVF
;
A
#
# COMPACT_ATOMS: atom_id res chain seq x y z
N MET A 1 -29.76 14.43 -3.15
CA MET A 1 -29.11 13.66 -4.22
C MET A 1 -29.69 12.26 -4.21
N SER A 2 -29.85 11.59 -5.37
CA SER A 2 -30.20 10.17 -5.34
C SER A 2 -29.02 9.37 -4.76
N PHE A 3 -29.32 8.25 -4.08
CA PHE A 3 -28.29 7.36 -3.49
C PHE A 3 -27.18 6.99 -4.48
N GLY A 4 -27.54 6.75 -5.75
CA GLY A 4 -26.57 6.44 -6.78
C GLY A 4 -25.65 7.60 -7.16
N THR A 5 -26.15 8.84 -7.19
CA THR A 5 -25.31 10.02 -7.49
C THR A 5 -24.35 10.33 -6.36
N GLU A 6 -24.72 10.11 -5.11
CA GLU A 6 -23.83 10.28 -3.96
C GLU A 6 -22.65 9.31 -4.00
N ILE A 7 -22.93 8.02 -4.26
CA ILE A 7 -21.86 7.00 -4.39
C ILE A 7 -20.92 7.36 -5.55
N LEU A 8 -21.45 7.74 -6.71
CA LEU A 8 -20.61 8.11 -7.86
C LEU A 8 -19.69 9.30 -7.55
N VAL A 9 -20.18 10.30 -6.84
CA VAL A 9 -19.37 11.45 -6.42
C VAL A 9 -18.27 11.01 -5.44
N LYS A 10 -18.63 10.21 -4.42
CA LYS A 10 -17.64 9.69 -3.45
C LYS A 10 -16.56 8.86 -4.15
N VAL A 11 -16.93 7.95 -5.05
CA VAL A 11 -15.99 7.15 -5.84
C VAL A 11 -15.08 8.07 -6.67
N GLY A 12 -15.63 9.07 -7.36
CA GLY A 12 -14.84 10.01 -8.14
C GLY A 12 -13.82 10.79 -7.30
N VAL A 13 -14.22 11.27 -6.13
CA VAL A 13 -13.33 11.99 -5.20
C VAL A 13 -12.23 11.07 -4.67
N VAL A 14 -12.57 9.84 -4.27
CA VAL A 14 -11.61 8.86 -3.75
C VAL A 14 -10.61 8.43 -4.82
N LEU A 15 -11.06 8.20 -6.07
CA LEU A 15 -10.18 7.91 -7.20
C LEU A 15 -9.23 9.07 -7.48
N ALA A 16 -9.74 10.32 -7.48
CA ALA A 16 -8.90 11.50 -7.65
C ALA A 16 -7.86 11.61 -6.50
N PHE A 17 -8.27 11.33 -5.26
CA PHE A 17 -7.36 11.30 -4.11
C PHE A 17 -6.26 10.25 -4.27
N ALA A 18 -6.60 9.03 -4.70
CA ALA A 18 -5.66 7.94 -4.95
C ALA A 18 -4.64 8.28 -6.05
N LEU A 19 -5.11 8.81 -7.19
CA LEU A 19 -4.24 9.18 -8.31
C LEU A 19 -3.30 10.35 -7.94
N ASN A 20 -3.82 11.39 -7.28
CA ASN A 20 -2.97 12.49 -6.81
C ASN A 20 -1.97 12.01 -5.75
N GLY A 21 -2.36 11.09 -4.87
CA GLY A 21 -1.48 10.43 -3.93
C GLY A 21 -0.31 9.72 -4.62
N ALA A 22 -0.58 8.95 -5.66
CA ALA A 22 0.46 8.27 -6.45
C ALA A 22 1.43 9.27 -7.11
N VAL A 23 0.92 10.38 -7.68
CA VAL A 23 1.76 11.45 -8.26
C VAL A 23 2.67 12.05 -7.20
N ILE A 24 2.14 12.36 -6.01
CA ILE A 24 2.92 12.93 -4.91
C ILE A 24 3.99 11.93 -4.43
N PHE A 25 3.64 10.64 -4.31
CA PHE A 25 4.60 9.59 -3.89
C PHE A 25 5.70 9.37 -4.91
N THR A 26 5.39 9.40 -6.21
CA THR A 26 6.40 9.35 -7.28
C THR A 26 7.35 10.54 -7.19
N LEU A 27 6.83 11.76 -7.01
CA LEU A 27 7.64 12.95 -6.82
C LEU A 27 8.51 12.86 -5.56
N MET A 28 7.93 12.39 -4.46
CA MET A 28 8.63 12.24 -3.19
C MET A 28 9.78 11.24 -3.31
N ASP A 29 9.56 10.10 -3.97
CA ASP A 29 10.60 9.08 -4.18
C ASP A 29 11.78 9.65 -5.00
N VAL A 30 11.50 10.30 -6.13
CA VAL A 30 12.55 10.89 -6.99
C VAL A 30 13.26 12.06 -6.34
N LYS A 31 12.55 12.93 -5.61
CA LYS A 31 13.16 14.09 -4.93
C LYS A 31 13.96 13.69 -3.70
N ALA A 32 13.43 12.78 -2.87
CA ALA A 32 14.13 12.30 -1.70
C ALA A 32 15.40 11.53 -2.08
N SER A 33 15.33 10.68 -3.12
CA SER A 33 16.52 9.98 -3.63
C SER A 33 17.60 10.96 -4.12
N ALA A 34 17.19 11.98 -4.87
CA ALA A 34 18.10 13.00 -5.36
C ALA A 34 18.76 13.77 -4.20
N TRP A 35 17.98 14.14 -3.19
CA TRP A 35 18.48 14.81 -1.99
C TRP A 35 19.48 13.95 -1.22
N MET A 36 19.20 12.68 -1.01
CA MET A 36 20.13 11.73 -0.35
C MET A 36 21.42 11.54 -1.15
N GLN A 37 21.35 11.58 -2.48
CA GLN A 37 22.48 11.50 -3.40
C GLN A 37 23.17 12.85 -3.63
N ARG A 38 22.78 13.91 -2.92
CA ARG A 38 23.31 15.29 -3.08
C ARG A 38 23.22 15.83 -4.50
N ARG A 39 22.13 15.52 -5.22
CA ARG A 39 21.84 16.04 -6.56
C ARG A 39 20.47 16.73 -6.61
N PRO A 40 20.23 17.68 -7.54
CA PRO A 40 18.99 18.48 -7.54
C PRO A 40 17.74 17.71 -7.97
N GLY A 41 17.86 16.51 -8.59
CA GLY A 41 16.72 15.78 -9.14
C GLY A 41 16.13 16.46 -10.42
N PRO A 42 14.92 16.10 -10.85
CA PRO A 42 14.29 16.69 -12.01
C PRO A 42 13.96 18.17 -11.77
N LEU A 43 14.44 19.06 -12.66
CA LEU A 43 14.26 20.52 -12.58
C LEU A 43 13.49 21.10 -13.76
N HIS A 44 13.62 20.48 -14.95
CA HIS A 44 13.24 21.12 -16.22
C HIS A 44 11.78 20.88 -16.66
N VAL A 45 11.03 20.00 -15.97
CA VAL A 45 9.65 19.69 -16.33
C VAL A 45 8.69 20.40 -15.37
N GLY A 46 8.12 21.52 -15.81
CA GLY A 46 7.27 22.38 -15.01
C GLY A 46 8.02 23.12 -13.90
N LEU A 47 7.29 23.64 -12.89
CA LEU A 47 7.85 24.34 -11.75
C LEU A 47 8.74 23.41 -10.93
N ARG A 48 10.06 23.46 -11.15
CA ARG A 48 11.07 22.64 -10.46
C ARG A 48 10.78 21.13 -10.49
N GLY A 49 10.24 20.62 -11.61
CA GLY A 49 10.01 19.19 -11.82
C GLY A 49 8.70 18.66 -11.22
N LEU A 50 7.75 19.49 -10.80
CA LEU A 50 6.46 19.04 -10.26
C LEU A 50 5.61 18.24 -11.26
N ILE A 51 5.74 18.56 -12.56
CA ILE A 51 4.98 17.90 -13.64
C ILE A 51 5.70 16.63 -14.14
N PHE A 52 6.85 16.27 -13.57
CA PHE A 52 7.64 15.11 -14.00
C PHE A 52 6.84 13.79 -14.06
N PRO A 53 6.01 13.39 -13.07
CA PRO A 53 5.24 12.14 -13.17
C PRO A 53 4.25 12.14 -14.33
N LEU A 54 3.63 13.29 -14.64
CA LEU A 54 2.70 13.40 -15.77
C LEU A 54 3.44 13.25 -17.10
N ALA A 55 4.65 13.81 -17.22
CA ALA A 55 5.49 13.62 -18.39
C ALA A 55 5.90 12.16 -18.59
N GLU A 56 6.16 11.42 -17.50
CA GLU A 56 6.41 9.97 -17.57
C GLU A 56 5.19 9.20 -18.05
N VAL A 57 3.99 9.52 -17.56
CA VAL A 57 2.74 8.91 -18.04
C VAL A 57 2.56 9.10 -19.53
N ILE A 58 2.75 10.33 -20.03
CA ILE A 58 2.64 10.65 -21.48
C ILE A 58 3.66 9.84 -22.30
N LYS A 59 4.90 9.74 -21.82
CA LYS A 59 5.95 8.94 -22.45
C LYS A 59 5.55 7.47 -22.61
N PHE A 60 4.97 6.85 -21.56
CA PHE A 60 4.55 5.46 -21.61
C PHE A 60 3.33 5.23 -22.51
N ILE A 61 2.41 6.19 -22.59
CA ILE A 61 1.25 6.11 -23.51
C ILE A 61 1.70 6.15 -24.98
N GLN A 62 2.74 6.92 -25.28
CA GLN A 62 3.28 7.03 -26.66
C GLN A 62 4.18 5.85 -27.04
N LYS A 63 4.63 5.05 -26.05
CA LYS A 63 5.50 3.92 -26.30
C LYS A 63 4.73 2.75 -26.88
N GLU A 64 5.33 2.03 -27.82
CA GLU A 64 4.74 0.85 -28.45
C GLU A 64 4.44 -0.25 -27.41
N ASP A 65 3.22 -0.81 -27.49
CA ASP A 65 2.76 -1.90 -26.65
C ASP A 65 2.96 -3.24 -27.35
N ILE A 66 4.07 -3.89 -27.07
CA ILE A 66 4.50 -5.15 -27.68
C ILE A 66 3.97 -6.32 -26.90
N ILE A 67 3.34 -7.26 -27.61
CA ILE A 67 2.92 -8.57 -27.05
C ILE A 67 3.79 -9.65 -27.67
N PRO A 68 4.62 -10.38 -26.88
CA PRO A 68 5.42 -11.46 -27.39
C PRO A 68 4.55 -12.58 -28.00
N THR A 69 5.09 -13.32 -28.97
CA THR A 69 4.32 -14.32 -29.74
C THR A 69 3.95 -15.57 -28.93
N LYS A 70 4.77 -15.92 -27.93
CA LYS A 70 4.62 -17.16 -27.13
C LYS A 70 3.78 -16.99 -25.86
N VAL A 71 3.29 -15.78 -25.55
CA VAL A 71 2.52 -15.51 -24.34
C VAL A 71 1.07 -15.97 -24.47
N ASP A 72 0.43 -16.29 -23.34
CA ASP A 72 -1.02 -16.40 -23.28
C ASP A 72 -1.63 -14.99 -23.32
N LYS A 73 -2.07 -14.59 -24.53
CA LYS A 73 -2.51 -13.21 -24.81
C LYS A 73 -3.64 -12.74 -23.93
N THR A 74 -4.56 -13.63 -23.54
CA THR A 74 -5.73 -13.25 -22.74
C THR A 74 -5.30 -12.96 -21.30
N ILE A 75 -4.58 -13.88 -20.69
CA ILE A 75 -4.12 -13.77 -19.31
C ILE A 75 -3.10 -12.63 -19.18
N PHE A 76 -2.17 -12.50 -20.14
CA PHE A 76 -1.19 -11.43 -20.19
C PHE A 76 -1.82 -10.02 -20.23
N LYS A 77 -2.94 -9.85 -20.94
CA LYS A 77 -3.68 -8.58 -20.98
C LYS A 77 -4.46 -8.29 -19.70
N LEU A 78 -4.96 -9.32 -19.02
CA LEU A 78 -5.78 -9.18 -17.82
C LEU A 78 -4.94 -8.95 -16.55
N ALA A 79 -3.73 -9.47 -16.48
CA ALA A 79 -2.90 -9.39 -15.28
C ALA A 79 -2.70 -7.95 -14.73
N PRO A 80 -2.35 -6.93 -15.54
CA PRO A 80 -2.24 -5.57 -15.05
C PRO A 80 -3.55 -5.02 -14.49
N ALA A 81 -4.70 -5.40 -15.11
CA ALA A 81 -6.02 -4.97 -14.68
C ALA A 81 -6.39 -5.56 -13.31
N PHE A 82 -6.03 -6.82 -13.04
CA PHE A 82 -6.23 -7.43 -11.72
C PHE A 82 -5.49 -6.69 -10.62
N VAL A 83 -4.22 -6.35 -10.84
CA VAL A 83 -3.42 -5.60 -9.87
C VAL A 83 -4.02 -4.22 -9.63
N LEU A 84 -4.36 -3.50 -10.69
CA LEU A 84 -4.94 -2.16 -10.59
C LEU A 84 -6.30 -2.17 -9.88
N PHE A 85 -7.16 -3.15 -10.21
CA PHE A 85 -8.46 -3.32 -9.58
C PHE A 85 -8.34 -3.59 -8.08
N SER A 86 -7.41 -4.47 -7.67
CA SER A 86 -7.13 -4.75 -6.26
C SER A 86 -6.77 -3.47 -5.51
N VAL A 87 -5.83 -2.69 -6.02
CA VAL A 87 -5.35 -1.49 -5.34
C VAL A 87 -6.42 -0.41 -5.23
N PHE A 88 -7.24 -0.19 -6.26
CA PHE A 88 -8.38 0.73 -6.16
C PHE A 88 -9.49 0.19 -5.25
N GLY A 89 -9.68 -1.14 -5.22
CA GLY A 89 -10.63 -1.79 -4.32
C GLY A 89 -10.34 -1.53 -2.84
N LEU A 90 -9.08 -1.39 -2.45
CA LEU A 90 -8.70 -1.07 -1.07
C LEU A 90 -9.23 0.28 -0.61
N PHE A 91 -9.31 1.28 -1.50
CA PHE A 91 -9.82 2.61 -1.13
C PHE A 91 -11.31 2.65 -0.81
N VAL A 92 -12.08 1.64 -1.17
CA VAL A 92 -13.53 1.60 -0.92
C VAL A 92 -13.86 1.73 0.57
N VAL A 93 -13.01 1.15 1.43
CA VAL A 93 -13.24 1.11 2.90
C VAL A 93 -12.35 2.06 3.68
N VAL A 94 -11.36 2.72 3.04
CA VAL A 94 -10.47 3.65 3.73
C VAL A 94 -11.17 4.99 3.96
N PRO A 95 -11.41 5.40 5.23
CA PRO A 95 -12.07 6.65 5.54
C PRO A 95 -11.10 7.83 5.40
N ILE A 96 -11.39 8.75 4.52
CA ILE A 96 -10.67 10.03 4.37
C ILE A 96 -11.20 11.07 5.36
N SER A 97 -12.51 10.99 5.67
CA SER A 97 -13.24 11.81 6.64
C SER A 97 -14.43 10.97 7.14
N PRO A 98 -15.10 11.31 8.24
CA PRO A 98 -16.30 10.60 8.70
C PRO A 98 -17.39 10.51 7.64
N THR A 99 -17.52 11.53 6.80
CA THR A 99 -18.52 11.57 5.71
C THR A 99 -17.98 11.13 4.36
N LEU A 100 -16.65 11.11 4.19
CA LEU A 100 -15.98 10.83 2.93
C LEU A 100 -15.33 9.44 2.96
N VAL A 101 -16.18 8.44 3.05
CA VAL A 101 -15.91 7.02 2.82
C VAL A 101 -16.85 6.55 1.72
N VAL A 102 -16.40 5.67 0.82
CA VAL A 102 -17.27 5.17 -0.25
C VAL A 102 -18.38 4.33 0.35
N VAL A 103 -18.00 3.31 1.11
CA VAL A 103 -18.92 2.46 1.85
C VAL A 103 -18.29 2.12 3.20
N ASP A 104 -19.00 2.37 4.30
CA ASP A 104 -18.64 1.84 5.60
C ASP A 104 -19.19 0.43 5.76
N LEU A 105 -18.29 -0.54 5.77
CA LEU A 105 -18.61 -1.94 5.94
C LEU A 105 -18.35 -2.38 7.38
N ASN A 106 -19.30 -3.06 8.01
CA ASN A 106 -19.11 -3.66 9.33
C ASN A 106 -17.92 -4.63 9.38
N LEU A 107 -17.58 -5.26 8.24
CA LEU A 107 -16.42 -6.13 8.03
C LEU A 107 -15.36 -5.45 7.15
N GLY A 108 -15.17 -4.15 7.28
CA GLY A 108 -14.26 -3.36 6.43
C GLY A 108 -12.83 -3.86 6.44
N VAL A 109 -12.30 -4.23 7.61
CA VAL A 109 -10.97 -4.81 7.77
C VAL A 109 -10.84 -6.15 7.04
N PHE A 110 -11.83 -7.02 7.15
CA PHE A 110 -11.84 -8.31 6.44
C PHE A 110 -11.87 -8.12 4.93
N TYR A 111 -12.71 -7.19 4.43
CA TYR A 111 -12.75 -6.82 3.02
C TYR A 111 -11.39 -6.32 2.52
N LEU A 112 -10.72 -5.46 3.30
CA LEU A 112 -9.41 -4.92 2.98
C LEU A 112 -8.37 -6.04 2.80
N LEU A 113 -8.29 -6.97 3.75
CA LEU A 113 -7.38 -8.11 3.68
C LEU A 113 -7.70 -9.03 2.49
N ALA A 114 -8.97 -9.28 2.21
CA ALA A 114 -9.38 -10.10 1.08
C ALA A 114 -9.07 -9.47 -0.29
N ILE A 115 -9.19 -8.15 -0.42
CA ILE A 115 -8.87 -7.45 -1.68
C ILE A 115 -7.35 -7.33 -1.88
N SER A 116 -6.56 -7.16 -0.80
CA SER A 116 -5.09 -7.08 -0.95
C SER A 116 -4.52 -8.36 -1.56
N THR A 117 -5.06 -9.55 -1.22
CA THR A 117 -4.60 -10.83 -1.78
C THR A 117 -4.79 -10.94 -3.30
N LEU A 118 -5.74 -10.21 -3.89
CA LEU A 118 -5.95 -10.22 -5.35
C LEU A 118 -4.75 -9.64 -6.11
N SER A 119 -4.00 -8.72 -5.51
CA SER A 119 -2.79 -8.16 -6.12
C SER A 119 -1.73 -9.25 -6.32
N THR A 120 -1.59 -10.15 -5.34
CA THR A 120 -0.68 -11.31 -5.37
C THR A 120 -0.99 -12.22 -6.55
N LEU A 121 -2.30 -12.53 -6.74
CA LEU A 121 -2.75 -13.33 -7.89
C LEU A 121 -2.43 -12.61 -9.21
N GLY A 122 -2.64 -11.29 -9.29
CA GLY A 122 -2.33 -10.51 -10.48
C GLY A 122 -0.84 -10.57 -10.87
N VAL A 123 0.05 -10.45 -9.89
CA VAL A 123 1.51 -10.57 -10.11
C VAL A 123 1.92 -11.97 -10.52
N LEU A 124 1.38 -13.02 -9.87
CA LEU A 124 1.65 -14.41 -10.22
C LEU A 124 1.20 -14.73 -11.65
N ILE A 125 0.00 -14.31 -12.01
CA ILE A 125 -0.56 -14.46 -13.36
C ILE A 125 0.28 -13.71 -14.39
N ALA A 126 0.79 -12.52 -14.06
CA ALA A 126 1.66 -11.75 -14.94
C ALA A 126 2.97 -12.50 -15.24
N GLY A 127 3.62 -13.04 -14.21
CA GLY A 127 4.82 -13.84 -14.35
C GLY A 127 4.60 -15.12 -15.15
N TRP A 128 3.50 -15.83 -14.89
CA TRP A 128 3.14 -17.07 -15.57
C TRP A 128 2.84 -16.87 -17.06
N SER A 129 2.01 -15.88 -17.40
CA SER A 129 1.55 -15.65 -18.77
C SER A 129 2.64 -15.13 -19.72
N SER A 130 3.73 -14.59 -19.19
CA SER A 130 4.80 -13.95 -19.96
C SER A 130 5.67 -14.93 -20.77
N ALA A 131 5.55 -16.25 -20.57
CA ALA A 131 6.33 -17.31 -21.23
C ALA A 131 7.86 -17.08 -21.21
N ASN A 132 8.37 -16.36 -20.23
CA ASN A 132 9.78 -16.08 -20.00
C ASN A 132 10.22 -16.67 -18.66
N LYS A 133 11.41 -17.29 -18.63
CA LYS A 133 11.96 -17.93 -17.42
C LYS A 133 12.19 -16.94 -16.29
N TYR A 134 12.71 -15.75 -16.59
CA TYR A 134 12.97 -14.70 -15.60
C TYR A 134 11.65 -14.14 -15.03
N SER A 135 10.66 -13.93 -15.89
CA SER A 135 9.35 -13.46 -15.49
C SER A 135 8.62 -14.49 -14.62
N LEU A 136 8.68 -15.78 -14.97
CA LEU A 136 8.12 -16.86 -14.15
C LEU A 136 8.80 -16.95 -12.78
N MET A 137 10.13 -16.89 -12.73
CA MET A 137 10.86 -16.87 -11.45
C MET A 137 10.52 -15.66 -10.61
N GLY A 138 10.39 -14.46 -11.21
CA GLY A 138 9.93 -13.27 -10.53
C GLY A 138 8.55 -13.41 -9.93
N GLY A 139 7.59 -13.97 -10.69
CA GLY A 139 6.23 -14.23 -10.21
C GLY A 139 6.18 -15.26 -9.07
N LEU A 140 6.98 -16.35 -9.14
CA LEU A 140 7.05 -17.35 -8.07
C LEU A 140 7.71 -16.79 -6.80
N ARG A 141 8.77 -15.98 -6.92
CA ARG A 141 9.39 -15.28 -5.79
C ARG A 141 8.42 -14.27 -5.17
N ALA A 142 7.63 -13.56 -5.99
CA ALA A 142 6.57 -12.68 -5.51
C ALA A 142 5.56 -13.45 -4.66
N ALA A 143 5.03 -14.56 -5.17
CA ALA A 143 4.07 -15.38 -4.44
C ALA A 143 4.65 -15.89 -3.11
N GLY A 144 5.90 -16.39 -3.11
CA GLY A 144 6.56 -16.85 -1.88
C GLY A 144 6.75 -15.74 -0.85
N GLN A 145 7.11 -14.53 -1.26
CA GLN A 145 7.25 -13.37 -0.39
C GLN A 145 5.90 -12.91 0.15
N LEU A 146 4.92 -12.70 -0.73
CA LEU A 146 3.63 -12.15 -0.37
C LEU A 146 2.88 -13.06 0.60
N ILE A 147 2.83 -14.38 0.35
CA ILE A 147 2.21 -15.35 1.26
C ILE A 147 2.87 -15.33 2.65
N ALA A 148 4.21 -15.22 2.71
CA ALA A 148 4.92 -15.22 3.97
C ALA A 148 4.68 -13.95 4.82
N TYR A 149 4.51 -12.79 4.18
CA TYR A 149 4.34 -11.51 4.86
C TYR A 149 2.87 -11.11 5.07
N GLU A 150 1.94 -11.69 4.32
CA GLU A 150 0.50 -11.53 4.53
C GLU A 150 0.08 -12.03 5.91
N LEU A 151 0.65 -13.14 6.38
CA LEU A 151 0.30 -13.70 7.69
C LEU A 151 0.64 -12.74 8.86
N PRO A 152 1.87 -12.24 9.03
CA PRO A 152 2.17 -11.26 10.08
C PRO A 152 1.40 -9.95 9.93
N LEU A 153 1.08 -9.53 8.70
CA LEU A 153 0.25 -8.36 8.44
C LEU A 153 -1.16 -8.56 9.00
N ILE A 154 -1.81 -9.68 8.67
CA ILE A 154 -3.13 -10.04 9.20
C ILE A 154 -3.11 -10.09 10.72
N LEU A 155 -2.12 -10.75 11.32
CA LEU A 155 -2.02 -10.87 12.78
C LEU A 155 -1.83 -9.50 13.47
N ALA A 156 -1.06 -8.59 12.86
CA ALA A 156 -0.91 -7.23 13.39
C ALA A 156 -2.24 -6.47 13.37
N VAL A 157 -3.02 -6.60 12.29
CA VAL A 157 -4.34 -5.98 12.16
C VAL A 157 -5.35 -6.60 13.13
N VAL A 158 -5.30 -7.91 13.36
CA VAL A 158 -6.15 -8.60 14.35
C VAL A 158 -5.93 -8.03 15.75
N GLY A 159 -4.70 -7.71 16.15
CA GLY A 159 -4.41 -7.02 17.41
C GLY A 159 -5.17 -5.69 17.55
N VAL A 160 -5.23 -4.91 16.49
CA VAL A 160 -6.00 -3.65 16.46
C VAL A 160 -7.50 -3.91 16.56
N VAL A 161 -8.03 -4.90 15.84
CA VAL A 161 -9.46 -5.27 15.87
C VAL A 161 -9.89 -5.72 17.27
N ILE A 162 -9.07 -6.51 17.97
CA ILE A 162 -9.34 -6.93 19.36
C ILE A 162 -9.42 -5.71 20.28
N GLN A 163 -8.52 -4.75 20.13
CA GLN A 163 -8.51 -3.54 20.94
C GLN A 163 -9.70 -2.64 20.65
N ALA A 164 -10.07 -2.50 19.37
CA ALA A 164 -11.17 -1.64 18.91
C ALA A 164 -12.56 -2.25 19.10
N GLU A 165 -12.68 -3.58 19.24
CA GLU A 165 -13.95 -4.35 19.28
C GLU A 165 -14.82 -4.16 18.02
N THR A 166 -14.26 -3.73 16.93
CA THR A 166 -14.96 -3.52 15.67
C THR A 166 -14.05 -3.81 14.46
N MET A 167 -14.66 -4.29 13.37
CA MET A 167 -13.99 -4.47 12.08
C MET A 167 -14.31 -3.35 11.09
N SER A 168 -15.15 -2.36 11.45
CA SER A 168 -15.37 -1.16 10.63
C SER A 168 -14.16 -0.26 10.72
N MET A 169 -13.68 0.24 9.57
CA MET A 169 -12.55 1.16 9.52
C MET A 169 -12.88 2.52 10.14
N VAL A 170 -14.12 2.98 10.01
CA VAL A 170 -14.61 4.21 10.67
C VAL A 170 -14.70 3.98 12.16
N GLY A 171 -15.29 2.85 12.60
CA GLY A 171 -15.43 2.50 14.02
C GLY A 171 -14.07 2.38 14.74
N ILE A 172 -13.02 1.88 14.07
CA ILE A 172 -11.66 1.86 14.63
C ILE A 172 -11.14 3.26 14.91
N VAL A 173 -11.38 4.23 14.03
CA VAL A 173 -10.98 5.63 14.25
C VAL A 173 -11.80 6.25 15.37
N GLU A 174 -13.11 6.00 15.43
CA GLU A 174 -13.98 6.48 16.51
C GLU A 174 -13.52 5.97 17.88
N LYS A 175 -13.14 4.69 17.98
CA LYS A 175 -12.56 4.13 19.20
C LYS A 175 -11.24 4.79 19.60
N GLN A 176 -10.38 5.15 18.66
CA GLN A 176 -9.17 5.91 18.94
C GLN A 176 -9.50 7.34 19.45
N ILE A 177 -10.58 7.94 18.97
CA ILE A 177 -11.07 9.24 19.47
C ILE A 177 -11.57 9.10 20.91
N GLU A 178 -12.35 8.06 21.22
CA GLU A 178 -12.83 7.78 22.59
C GLU A 178 -11.67 7.56 23.58
N TRP A 179 -10.61 6.88 23.16
CA TRP A 179 -9.41 6.66 23.98
C TRP A 179 -8.53 7.93 24.12
N GLY A 180 -8.71 8.91 23.25
CA GLY A 180 -7.92 10.15 23.22
C GLY A 180 -6.47 9.99 22.75
N LEU A 181 -6.03 8.77 22.41
CA LEU A 181 -4.67 8.44 21.96
C LEU A 181 -4.70 7.51 20.75
N PRO A 182 -3.79 7.69 19.77
CA PRO A 182 -3.59 6.74 18.68
C PRO A 182 -3.20 5.36 19.21
N PHE A 183 -3.71 4.29 18.60
CA PHE A 183 -3.41 2.91 19.01
C PHE A 183 -1.92 2.56 18.95
N ALA A 184 -1.16 3.16 18.06
CA ALA A 184 0.30 2.98 18.03
C ALA A 184 0.97 3.34 19.37
N ILE A 185 0.43 4.31 20.10
CA ILE A 185 0.92 4.74 21.43
C ILE A 185 0.17 3.99 22.53
N ALA A 186 -1.12 3.69 22.31
CA ALA A 186 -2.01 3.05 23.29
C ALA A 186 -1.91 1.52 23.31
N GLY A 187 -0.70 0.96 23.13
CA GLY A 187 -0.41 -0.47 23.30
C GLY A 187 -0.17 -1.27 22.01
N GLN A 188 -0.47 -0.71 20.81
CA GLN A 188 -0.24 -1.39 19.52
C GLN A 188 1.05 -0.95 18.80
N GLY A 189 2.03 -0.42 19.52
CA GLY A 189 3.30 0.00 18.92
C GLY A 189 4.07 -1.14 18.26
N ILE A 190 4.04 -2.34 18.85
CA ILE A 190 4.65 -3.53 18.26
C ILE A 190 3.93 -3.93 16.97
N ALA A 191 2.59 -3.98 16.99
CA ALA A 191 1.78 -4.28 15.80
C ALA A 191 1.99 -3.25 14.70
N PHE A 192 2.14 -1.97 15.03
CA PHE A 192 2.44 -0.92 14.06
C PHE A 192 3.76 -1.16 13.34
N VAL A 193 4.83 -1.50 14.06
CA VAL A 193 6.14 -1.81 13.46
C VAL A 193 6.05 -3.06 12.59
N ILE A 194 5.39 -4.13 13.06
CA ILE A 194 5.19 -5.36 12.28
C ILE A 194 4.38 -5.05 11.01
N PHE A 195 3.31 -4.28 11.12
CA PHE A 195 2.49 -3.87 9.97
C PHE A 195 3.31 -3.10 8.95
N MET A 196 4.12 -2.13 9.37
CA MET A 196 4.95 -1.34 8.45
C MET A 196 5.99 -2.20 7.74
N ILE A 197 6.62 -3.17 8.42
CA ILE A 197 7.57 -4.10 7.80
C ILE A 197 6.85 -5.02 6.81
N ALA A 198 5.71 -5.61 7.21
CA ALA A 198 4.94 -6.51 6.36
C ALA A 198 4.36 -5.78 5.14
N ALA A 199 3.85 -4.55 5.32
CA ALA A 199 3.36 -3.72 4.22
C ALA A 199 4.47 -3.35 3.22
N THR A 200 5.71 -3.05 3.68
CA THR A 200 6.83 -2.82 2.75
C THR A 200 7.17 -4.06 1.93
N ALA A 201 7.07 -5.24 2.52
CA ALA A 201 7.26 -6.50 1.82
C ALA A 201 6.11 -6.78 0.81
N GLU A 202 4.86 -6.46 1.17
CA GLU A 202 3.70 -6.62 0.29
C GLU A 202 3.76 -5.66 -0.91
N MET A 203 4.31 -4.46 -0.73
CA MET A 203 4.56 -3.49 -1.80
C MET A 203 5.77 -3.84 -2.67
N MET A 204 6.49 -4.93 -2.40
CA MET A 204 7.70 -5.37 -3.13
C MET A 204 8.77 -4.27 -3.22
N ARG A 205 8.88 -3.39 -2.21
CA ARG A 205 9.86 -2.31 -2.16
C ARG A 205 11.14 -2.74 -1.44
N ILE A 206 12.26 -2.15 -1.80
CA ILE A 206 13.53 -2.34 -1.07
C ILE A 206 13.32 -2.01 0.42
N PRO A 207 13.74 -2.86 1.35
CA PRO A 207 14.69 -4.00 1.23
C PRO A 207 14.08 -5.34 0.78
N PHE A 208 12.77 -5.42 0.51
CA PHE A 208 12.03 -6.66 0.17
C PHE A 208 11.72 -6.76 -1.34
N ASP A 209 12.64 -6.34 -2.20
CA ASP A 209 12.49 -6.30 -3.67
C ASP A 209 12.96 -7.61 -4.33
N MET A 210 12.41 -8.74 -3.90
CA MET A 210 12.77 -10.06 -4.47
C MET A 210 12.12 -10.34 -5.84
N PRO A 211 10.86 -9.93 -6.07
CA PRO A 211 10.16 -10.22 -7.31
C PRO A 211 10.72 -9.50 -8.53
N ILE A 212 11.18 -8.26 -8.34
CA ILE A 212 11.68 -7.40 -9.42
C ILE A 212 13.17 -7.64 -9.64
N GLY A 213 13.96 -7.55 -8.58
CA GLY A 213 15.35 -7.92 -8.51
C GLY A 213 16.19 -7.58 -9.74
N GLU A 214 16.32 -6.30 -10.10
CA GLU A 214 16.97 -5.85 -11.34
C GLU A 214 18.34 -6.49 -11.61
N SER A 215 19.14 -6.72 -10.56
CA SER A 215 20.46 -7.33 -10.68
C SER A 215 20.43 -8.84 -10.96
N GLU A 216 19.32 -9.54 -10.68
CA GLU A 216 19.20 -11.00 -10.82
C GLU A 216 18.21 -11.41 -11.92
N LEU A 217 17.07 -10.73 -12.02
CA LEU A 217 15.91 -11.11 -12.84
C LEU A 217 15.54 -10.06 -13.89
N VAL A 218 16.39 -9.08 -14.14
CA VAL A 218 16.19 -7.96 -15.07
C VAL A 218 15.08 -7.01 -14.57
N MET A 219 13.81 -7.44 -14.66
CA MET A 219 12.61 -6.73 -14.16
C MET A 219 11.59 -7.72 -13.58
N GLY A 220 11.99 -8.96 -13.32
CA GLY A 220 11.12 -9.99 -12.77
C GLY A 220 9.85 -10.20 -13.60
N PHE A 221 8.67 -10.19 -12.94
CA PHE A 221 7.38 -10.43 -13.60
C PHE A 221 7.01 -9.38 -14.65
N MET A 222 7.61 -8.17 -14.60
CA MET A 222 7.34 -7.07 -15.53
C MET A 222 8.22 -7.10 -16.80
N THR A 223 9.17 -8.05 -16.93
CA THR A 223 10.20 -8.05 -17.98
C THR A 223 9.63 -7.99 -19.40
N GLU A 224 8.52 -8.67 -19.68
CA GLU A 224 7.89 -8.73 -21.00
C GLU A 224 6.84 -7.63 -21.23
N TYR A 225 6.49 -6.87 -20.20
CA TYR A 225 5.51 -5.79 -20.30
C TYR A 225 6.15 -4.52 -20.83
N SER A 226 5.47 -3.85 -21.78
CA SER A 226 5.90 -2.58 -22.37
C SER A 226 4.75 -1.57 -22.47
N GLY A 227 5.06 -0.32 -22.81
CA GLY A 227 4.08 0.72 -23.07
C GLY A 227 3.07 0.92 -21.92
N ILE A 228 1.79 0.96 -22.28
CA ILE A 228 0.70 1.24 -21.34
C ILE A 228 0.52 0.14 -20.27
N ARG A 229 0.82 -1.13 -20.59
CA ARG A 229 0.69 -2.22 -19.62
C ARG A 229 1.73 -2.13 -18.51
N PHE A 230 2.95 -1.77 -18.86
CA PHE A 230 3.99 -1.48 -17.88
C PHE A 230 3.60 -0.28 -17.00
N LEU A 231 3.04 0.77 -17.62
CA LEU A 231 2.55 1.94 -16.89
C LEU A 231 1.47 1.57 -15.86
N ILE A 232 0.55 0.66 -16.19
CA ILE A 232 -0.51 0.22 -15.27
C ILE A 232 0.11 -0.43 -14.02
N PHE A 233 1.09 -1.32 -14.15
CA PHE A 233 1.79 -1.88 -12.99
C PHE A 233 2.51 -0.81 -12.17
N TYR A 234 3.19 0.11 -12.84
CA TYR A 234 3.93 1.18 -12.19
C TYR A 234 3.02 2.13 -11.39
N ILE A 235 1.88 2.53 -11.97
CA ILE A 235 0.88 3.33 -11.28
C ILE A 235 0.29 2.54 -10.11
N ALA A 236 -0.07 1.27 -10.31
CA ALA A 236 -0.63 0.42 -9.26
C ALA A 236 0.34 0.29 -8.07
N GLU A 237 1.64 0.18 -8.31
CA GLU A 237 2.67 0.11 -7.26
C GLU A 237 2.68 1.38 -6.38
N TYR A 238 2.63 2.58 -6.98
CA TYR A 238 2.60 3.83 -6.20
C TYR A 238 1.26 4.08 -5.52
N ILE A 239 0.13 3.68 -6.15
CA ILE A 239 -1.18 3.75 -5.49
C ILE A 239 -1.21 2.77 -4.32
N ASN A 240 -0.65 1.55 -4.47
CA ASN A 240 -0.55 0.58 -3.37
C ASN A 240 0.27 1.13 -2.19
N MET A 241 1.40 1.77 -2.47
CA MET A 241 2.19 2.43 -1.44
C MET A 241 1.38 3.53 -0.70
N PHE A 242 0.61 4.31 -1.44
CA PHE A 242 -0.23 5.35 -0.86
C PHE A 242 -1.36 4.77 0.00
N VAL A 243 -2.08 3.75 -0.49
CA VAL A 243 -3.19 3.14 0.25
C VAL A 243 -2.71 2.39 1.48
N MET A 244 -1.58 1.66 1.42
CA MET A 244 -1.03 0.96 2.58
C MET A 244 -0.61 1.94 3.70
N CYS A 245 -0.03 3.09 3.34
CA CYS A 245 0.24 4.16 4.31
C CYS A 245 -1.05 4.77 4.86
N ALA A 246 -2.11 4.92 4.04
CA ALA A 246 -3.41 5.40 4.49
C ALA A 246 -4.07 4.40 5.46
N ILE A 247 -4.00 3.11 5.17
CA ILE A 247 -4.46 2.04 6.08
C ILE A 247 -3.68 2.07 7.40
N ALA A 248 -2.36 2.17 7.35
CA ALA A 248 -1.54 2.31 8.55
C ALA A 248 -1.93 3.53 9.37
N SER A 249 -2.21 4.66 8.72
CA SER A 249 -2.64 5.88 9.41
C SER A 249 -4.01 5.72 10.08
N THR A 250 -4.96 5.02 9.45
CA THR A 250 -6.30 4.79 10.00
C THR A 250 -6.29 3.78 11.15
N LEU A 251 -5.57 2.68 11.00
CA LEU A 251 -5.52 1.63 12.02
C LEU A 251 -4.73 2.03 13.27
N PHE A 252 -3.61 2.75 13.10
CA PHE A 252 -2.65 2.97 14.18
C PHE A 252 -2.50 4.42 14.63
N LEU A 253 -2.70 5.41 13.72
CA LEU A 253 -2.44 6.83 13.99
C LEU A 253 -3.71 7.69 14.10
N GLY A 254 -4.89 7.08 14.23
CA GLY A 254 -6.15 7.80 14.39
C GLY A 254 -6.73 8.39 13.09
N GLY A 255 -6.23 7.96 11.91
CA GLY A 255 -6.80 8.33 10.62
C GLY A 255 -7.04 9.84 10.46
N TYR A 256 -8.30 10.19 10.25
CA TYR A 256 -8.74 11.57 10.05
C TYR A 256 -8.73 12.44 11.33
N HIS A 257 -8.55 11.84 12.53
CA HIS A 257 -8.55 12.58 13.79
C HIS A 257 -7.13 13.05 14.20
N ILE A 258 -7.05 14.27 14.75
CA ILE A 258 -5.85 14.82 15.40
C ILE A 258 -6.21 15.10 16.86
N PRO A 259 -5.53 14.47 17.85
CA PRO A 259 -5.90 14.59 19.27
C PRO A 259 -5.94 16.00 19.84
N LEU A 260 -5.29 16.98 19.18
CA LEU A 260 -5.20 18.37 19.61
C LEU A 260 -6.31 19.28 19.06
N LEU A 261 -7.14 18.79 18.13
CA LEU A 261 -8.15 19.60 17.46
C LEU A 261 -9.58 19.17 17.85
N PRO A 262 -10.54 20.12 17.92
CA PRO A 262 -11.94 19.82 18.23
C PRO A 262 -12.55 18.84 17.20
N VAL A 263 -13.31 17.86 17.70
CA VAL A 263 -13.96 16.84 16.86
C VAL A 263 -15.01 17.46 15.92
N GLU A 264 -15.60 18.59 16.27
CA GLU A 264 -16.61 19.28 15.45
C GLU A 264 -16.09 19.69 14.06
N TRP A 265 -14.79 19.95 13.92
CA TRP A 265 -14.14 20.39 12.68
C TRP A 265 -13.50 19.25 11.88
N VAL A 266 -13.73 18.00 12.30
CA VAL A 266 -13.13 16.78 11.67
C VAL A 266 -13.42 16.68 10.18
N ASN A 267 -14.61 17.08 9.74
CA ASN A 267 -14.96 17.03 8.32
C ASN A 267 -14.11 17.99 7.46
N PHE A 268 -13.59 19.04 8.04
CA PHE A 268 -12.78 20.02 7.33
C PHE A 268 -11.28 19.66 7.37
N TYR A 269 -10.73 19.32 8.54
CA TYR A 269 -9.31 18.98 8.65
C TYR A 269 -9.00 17.51 8.41
N GLY A 270 -10.00 16.63 8.45
CA GLY A 270 -9.83 15.17 8.32
C GLY A 270 -9.06 14.73 7.09
N PRO A 271 -9.45 15.17 5.88
CA PRO A 271 -8.71 14.81 4.66
C PRO A 271 -7.24 15.25 4.67
N VAL A 272 -6.97 16.43 5.24
CA VAL A 272 -5.61 16.97 5.39
C VAL A 272 -4.83 16.14 6.42
N SER A 273 -5.47 15.74 7.52
CA SER A 273 -4.87 14.87 8.54
C SER A 273 -4.46 13.51 7.96
N VAL A 274 -5.35 12.84 7.25
CA VAL A 274 -5.04 11.55 6.59
C VAL A 274 -3.91 11.74 5.60
N LEU A 275 -3.97 12.77 4.76
CA LEU A 275 -2.94 13.04 3.76
C LEU A 275 -1.57 13.27 4.42
N THR A 276 -1.50 14.12 5.44
CA THR A 276 -0.22 14.42 6.12
C THR A 276 0.39 13.21 6.81
N LYS A 277 -0.41 12.40 7.52
CA LYS A 277 0.05 11.15 8.15
C LYS A 277 0.51 10.15 7.10
N THR A 278 -0.25 9.98 6.03
CA THR A 278 0.09 9.08 4.92
C THR A 278 1.39 9.51 4.25
N LEU A 279 1.58 10.80 3.98
CA LEU A 279 2.81 11.34 3.41
C LEU A 279 4.02 11.17 4.34
N LEU A 280 3.83 11.32 5.64
CA LEU A 280 4.89 11.11 6.63
C LEU A 280 5.33 9.64 6.65
N LEU A 281 4.38 8.70 6.70
CA LEU A 281 4.69 7.27 6.62
C LEU A 281 5.34 6.91 5.29
N GLY A 282 4.83 7.41 4.18
CA GLY A 282 5.43 7.22 2.87
C GLY A 282 6.85 7.77 2.77
N PHE A 283 7.12 8.92 3.37
CA PHE A 283 8.48 9.46 3.44
C PHE A 283 9.43 8.55 4.21
N ILE A 284 8.98 7.96 5.32
CA ILE A 284 9.76 6.96 6.07
C ILE A 284 10.06 5.75 5.17
N LEU A 285 9.09 5.24 4.41
CA LEU A 285 9.30 4.12 3.48
C LEU A 285 10.31 4.46 2.38
N VAL A 286 10.25 5.67 1.83
CA VAL A 286 11.23 6.14 0.85
C VAL A 286 12.63 6.23 1.48
N LEU A 287 12.77 6.72 2.71
CA LEU A 287 14.05 6.73 3.42
C LEU A 287 14.58 5.31 3.64
N VAL A 288 13.73 4.37 4.05
CA VAL A 288 14.09 2.95 4.21
C VAL A 288 14.61 2.37 2.90
N ARG A 289 13.91 2.61 1.78
CA ARG A 289 14.31 2.17 0.45
C ARG A 289 15.74 2.56 0.08
N TRP A 290 16.16 3.77 0.42
CA TRP A 290 17.47 4.31 0.06
C TRP A 290 18.56 4.11 1.12
N SER A 291 18.20 3.64 2.33
CA SER A 291 19.12 3.46 3.45
C SER A 291 19.49 2.00 3.69
N PHE A 292 18.57 1.07 3.44
CA PHE A 292 18.78 -0.34 3.74
C PHE A 292 19.28 -1.13 2.53
N PRO A 293 20.18 -2.12 2.74
CA PRO A 293 20.55 -3.07 1.71
C PRO A 293 19.38 -4.05 1.45
N ARG A 294 19.39 -4.66 0.27
CA ARG A 294 18.44 -5.70 -0.10
C ARG A 294 18.68 -6.98 0.70
N PHE A 295 17.61 -7.63 1.16
CA PHE A 295 17.68 -8.94 1.80
C PHE A 295 17.78 -10.07 0.76
N ARG A 296 18.43 -11.17 1.16
CA ARG A 296 18.40 -12.42 0.40
C ARG A 296 17.13 -13.20 0.76
N GLU A 297 16.65 -14.08 -0.15
CA GLU A 297 15.38 -14.80 -0.01
C GLU A 297 15.28 -15.60 1.30
N ASP A 298 16.33 -16.31 1.70
CA ASP A 298 16.38 -17.08 2.95
C ASP A 298 16.29 -16.18 4.19
N GLN A 299 16.94 -15.01 4.17
CA GLN A 299 16.86 -14.03 5.26
C GLN A 299 15.42 -13.46 5.37
N LEU A 300 14.82 -13.12 4.23
CA LEU A 300 13.47 -12.61 4.14
C LEU A 300 12.45 -13.61 4.71
N GLN A 301 12.53 -14.88 4.32
CA GLN A 301 11.67 -15.93 4.86
C GLN A 301 11.92 -16.15 6.37
N ASN A 302 13.17 -16.16 6.81
CA ASN A 302 13.49 -16.30 8.24
C ASN A 302 12.94 -15.14 9.08
N ILE A 303 12.98 -13.90 8.59
CA ILE A 303 12.39 -12.72 9.27
C ILE A 303 10.88 -12.91 9.42
N ALA A 304 10.18 -13.28 8.36
CA ALA A 304 8.73 -13.48 8.41
C ALA A 304 8.34 -14.57 9.41
N TRP A 305 8.89 -15.78 9.24
CA TRP A 305 8.46 -16.97 10.01
C TRP A 305 9.00 -17.02 11.43
N LYS A 306 10.26 -16.62 11.67
CA LYS A 306 10.89 -16.77 12.98
C LYS A 306 10.82 -15.53 13.88
N ILE A 307 10.57 -14.35 13.29
CA ILE A 307 10.53 -13.10 14.05
C ILE A 307 9.15 -12.47 14.02
N LEU A 308 8.61 -12.13 12.83
CA LEU A 308 7.39 -11.35 12.74
C LEU A 308 6.15 -12.11 13.21
N ILE A 309 6.00 -13.39 12.81
CA ILE A 309 4.85 -14.20 13.22
C ILE A 309 4.84 -14.44 14.73
N PRO A 310 5.92 -14.92 15.39
CA PRO A 310 5.92 -15.08 16.85
C PRO A 310 5.68 -13.77 17.58
N LEU A 311 6.26 -12.66 17.11
CA LEU A 311 6.09 -11.35 17.72
C LEU A 311 4.65 -10.82 17.58
N SER A 312 3.99 -11.06 16.44
CA SER A 312 2.59 -10.68 16.24
C SER A 312 1.64 -11.52 17.11
N LEU A 313 1.89 -12.83 17.28
CA LEU A 313 1.12 -13.67 18.19
C LEU A 313 1.30 -13.24 19.65
N LEU A 314 2.52 -12.88 20.04
CA LEU A 314 2.78 -12.33 21.36
C LEU A 314 2.03 -11.01 21.58
N ASN A 315 2.02 -10.12 20.57
CA ASN A 315 1.24 -8.88 20.64
C ASN A 315 -0.26 -9.14 20.81
N ILE A 316 -0.84 -10.11 20.09
CA ILE A 316 -2.25 -10.49 20.23
C ILE A 316 -2.53 -10.99 21.66
N LEU A 317 -1.65 -11.83 22.20
CA LEU A 317 -1.78 -12.35 23.56
C LEU A 317 -1.76 -11.21 24.60
N ILE A 318 -0.80 -10.30 24.50
CA ILE A 318 -0.71 -9.11 25.38
C ILE A 318 -1.99 -8.28 25.26
N THR A 319 -2.43 -7.98 24.04
CA THR A 319 -3.64 -7.18 23.80
C THR A 319 -4.87 -7.83 24.39
N SER A 320 -5.02 -9.15 24.22
CA SER A 320 -6.16 -9.90 24.76
C SER A 320 -6.16 -9.90 26.29
N VAL A 321 -5.01 -10.08 26.93
CA VAL A 321 -4.88 -10.01 28.39
C VAL A 321 -5.19 -8.62 28.90
N MET A 322 -4.62 -7.57 28.27
CA MET A 322 -4.89 -6.18 28.64
C MET A 322 -6.40 -5.86 28.58
N LYS A 323 -7.09 -6.37 27.53
CA LYS A 323 -8.53 -6.14 27.33
C LYS A 323 -9.41 -6.86 28.36
N VAL A 324 -8.95 -7.97 28.92
CA VAL A 324 -9.70 -8.71 29.95
C VAL A 324 -9.47 -8.11 31.35
N VAL A 325 -8.28 -7.54 31.58
CA VAL A 325 -7.89 -6.99 32.89
C VAL A 325 -8.33 -5.54 33.07
N PHE A 326 -8.32 -4.75 32.01
CA PHE A 326 -8.69 -3.34 31.98
C PHE A 326 -9.91 -3.09 31.08
#